data_383d1bb8cfdc04e44038f8693058a317
#
_entry.id   383d1bb8cfdc04e44038f8693058a317
#
_cell.length_a   1.000
_cell.length_b   1.000
_cell.length_c   1.000
_cell.angle_alpha   90.00
_cell.angle_beta   90.00
_cell.angle_gamma   90.00
#
_symmetry.space_group_name_H-M   'P 1'
#
loop_
_entity.id
_entity.type
_entity.pdbx_description
1 polymer ?
#
loop_
_entity_poly.entity_id
_entity_poly.type
_entity_poly.pdbx_seq_one_letter_code
_entity_poly.pdbx_strand_id
1 'polypeptide(L)'
;MDNTKKTSLKHTLLKFSLVPVLVLGLVLTFISTRTLVQVTTEQVSQSLKVAARSVYNTYSLIAPGDMYEKDGMIYKGDVVLTGDYSIVDSLKESYGMDITLFYGDKRILTTLTDEKGKRMSGTSADGQVSHWVLENGKDYFSEKIKIGGKSYFGYYVPIYNKDGSVVGMAFASKTRASVMAFVRNNVINSVAICVLVTIAALLCCIAASQKLVE
;
A
#
# COMPACT_ATOMS: atom_id res chain seq x y z
N MET A 1 8.55 60.89 -15.85
CA MET A 1 7.72 59.70 -16.05
C MET A 1 7.12 59.35 -14.71
N ASP A 2 5.81 59.35 -14.59
CA ASP A 2 5.06 59.38 -13.34
C ASP A 2 5.30 58.10 -12.49
N ASN A 3 5.61 58.30 -11.22
CA ASN A 3 5.92 57.20 -10.27
C ASN A 3 4.80 56.15 -10.15
N THR A 4 3.55 56.56 -10.42
CA THR A 4 2.36 55.71 -10.44
C THR A 4 2.35 54.75 -11.64
N LYS A 5 2.83 55.15 -12.80
CA LYS A 5 2.95 54.28 -14.00
C LYS A 5 4.09 53.24 -13.83
N LYS A 6 5.20 53.62 -13.20
CA LYS A 6 6.32 52.69 -12.91
C LYS A 6 5.92 51.61 -11.94
N THR A 7 5.15 51.92 -10.88
CA THR A 7 4.65 50.95 -9.91
C THR A 7 3.61 49.98 -10.53
N SER A 8 2.74 50.49 -11.38
CA SER A 8 1.73 49.68 -12.12
C SER A 8 2.41 48.68 -13.05
N LEU A 9 3.47 49.09 -13.79
CA LEU A 9 4.21 48.19 -14.68
C LEU A 9 4.91 47.06 -13.96
N LYS A 10 5.54 47.35 -12.79
CA LYS A 10 6.17 46.33 -11.93
C LYS A 10 5.17 45.27 -11.43
N HIS A 11 4.01 45.70 -10.94
CA HIS A 11 2.96 44.76 -10.49
C HIS A 11 2.39 43.93 -11.63
N THR A 12 2.26 44.48 -12.83
CA THR A 12 1.78 43.75 -14.00
C THR A 12 2.78 42.70 -14.47
N LEU A 13 4.06 43.05 -14.57
CA LEU A 13 5.14 42.12 -14.92
C LEU A 13 5.25 40.98 -13.89
N LEU A 14 5.15 41.32 -12.61
CA LEU A 14 5.19 40.30 -11.51
C LEU A 14 4.03 39.31 -11.63
N LYS A 15 2.81 39.77 -11.86
CA LYS A 15 1.65 38.91 -12.05
C LYS A 15 1.76 38.03 -13.29
N PHE A 16 2.19 38.57 -14.43
CA PHE A 16 2.36 37.79 -15.65
C PHE A 16 3.44 36.72 -15.57
N SER A 17 4.48 36.94 -14.77
CA SER A 17 5.55 35.98 -14.54
C SER A 17 5.18 34.91 -13.48
N LEU A 18 4.55 35.31 -12.37
CA LEU A 18 4.36 34.46 -11.20
C LEU A 18 3.14 33.52 -11.34
N VAL A 19 2.04 34.04 -11.90
CA VAL A 19 0.81 33.27 -12.02
C VAL A 19 0.98 32.01 -12.88
N PRO A 20 1.61 32.05 -14.07
CA PRO A 20 1.85 30.83 -14.85
C PRO A 20 2.74 29.80 -14.13
N VAL A 21 3.78 30.26 -13.40
CA VAL A 21 4.67 29.38 -12.65
C VAL A 21 3.91 28.65 -11.53
N LEU A 22 3.08 29.38 -10.78
CA LEU A 22 2.25 28.80 -9.72
C LEU A 22 1.23 27.80 -10.27
N VAL A 23 0.53 28.16 -11.34
CA VAL A 23 -0.45 27.28 -11.96
C VAL A 23 0.22 26.00 -12.48
N LEU A 24 1.35 26.13 -13.18
CA LEU A 24 2.10 24.99 -13.68
C LEU A 24 2.59 24.10 -12.53
N GLY A 25 3.14 24.70 -11.46
CA GLY A 25 3.59 23.97 -10.27
C GLY A 25 2.46 23.17 -9.61
N LEU A 26 1.27 23.76 -9.46
CA LEU A 26 0.10 23.08 -8.91
C LEU A 26 -0.36 21.92 -9.79
N VAL A 27 -0.44 22.14 -11.11
CA VAL A 27 -0.85 21.10 -12.08
C VAL A 27 0.14 19.95 -12.07
N LEU A 28 1.44 20.22 -12.13
CA LEU A 28 2.48 19.18 -12.08
C LEU A 28 2.45 18.42 -10.76
N THR A 29 2.29 19.10 -9.62
CA THR A 29 2.18 18.43 -8.31
C THR A 29 0.95 17.53 -8.25
N PHE A 30 -0.18 17.98 -8.78
CA PHE A 30 -1.40 17.17 -8.83
C PHE A 30 -1.23 15.91 -9.69
N ILE A 31 -0.69 16.04 -10.90
CA ILE A 31 -0.44 14.91 -11.81
C ILE A 31 0.56 13.95 -11.18
N SER A 32 1.68 14.45 -10.67
CA SER A 32 2.71 13.65 -10.02
C SER A 32 2.18 12.86 -8.81
N THR A 33 1.34 13.50 -7.99
CA THR A 33 0.70 12.84 -6.83
C THR A 33 -0.21 11.69 -7.27
N ARG A 34 -1.04 11.92 -8.31
CA ARG A 34 -1.92 10.87 -8.85
C ARG A 34 -1.11 9.68 -9.37
N THR A 35 -0.09 9.95 -10.17
CA THR A 35 0.80 8.92 -10.71
C THR A 35 1.53 8.17 -9.60
N LEU A 36 2.05 8.87 -8.59
CA LEU A 36 2.75 8.25 -7.46
C LEU A 36 1.83 7.31 -6.68
N VAL A 37 0.59 7.71 -6.38
CA VAL A 37 -0.40 6.85 -5.71
C VAL A 37 -0.66 5.60 -6.53
N GLN A 38 -0.91 5.75 -7.82
CA GLN A 38 -1.21 4.61 -8.71
C GLN A 38 -0.03 3.63 -8.79
N VAL A 39 1.18 4.12 -9.05
CA VAL A 39 2.40 3.29 -9.13
C VAL A 39 2.68 2.60 -7.79
N THR A 40 2.55 3.33 -6.68
CA THR A 40 2.77 2.75 -5.34
C THR A 40 1.75 1.66 -5.04
N THR A 41 0.48 1.87 -5.37
CA THR A 41 -0.57 0.85 -5.18
C THR A 41 -0.29 -0.41 -5.99
N GLU A 42 0.10 -0.26 -7.26
CA GLU A 42 0.44 -1.39 -8.13
C GLU A 42 1.67 -2.15 -7.60
N GLN A 43 2.73 -1.45 -7.20
CA GLN A 43 3.92 -2.07 -6.61
C GLN A 43 3.60 -2.82 -5.31
N VAL A 44 2.74 -2.25 -4.46
CA VAL A 44 2.29 -2.91 -3.23
C VAL A 44 1.47 -4.16 -3.56
N SER A 45 0.56 -4.08 -4.53
CA SER A 45 -0.22 -5.24 -4.98
C SER A 45 0.68 -6.38 -5.46
N GLN A 46 1.66 -6.11 -6.31
CA GLN A 46 2.60 -7.11 -6.80
C GLN A 46 3.47 -7.70 -5.68
N SER A 47 3.95 -6.86 -4.78
CA SER A 47 4.75 -7.32 -3.63
C SER A 47 3.93 -8.22 -2.68
N LEU A 48 2.68 -7.86 -2.40
CA LEU A 48 1.77 -8.67 -1.60
C LEU A 48 1.41 -9.99 -2.29
N LYS A 49 1.22 -9.98 -3.61
CA LYS A 49 1.00 -11.19 -4.41
C LYS A 49 2.17 -12.17 -4.27
N VAL A 50 3.39 -11.67 -4.43
CA VAL A 50 4.59 -12.49 -4.28
C VAL A 50 4.68 -13.06 -2.86
N ALA A 51 4.46 -12.25 -1.83
CA ALA A 51 4.48 -12.71 -0.44
C ALA A 51 3.40 -13.76 -0.17
N ALA A 52 2.14 -13.55 -0.59
CA ALA A 52 1.06 -14.51 -0.42
C ALA A 52 1.34 -15.84 -1.15
N ARG A 53 1.86 -15.79 -2.38
CA ARG A 53 2.28 -17.00 -3.12
C ARG A 53 3.46 -17.71 -2.45
N SER A 54 4.38 -16.97 -1.85
CA SER A 54 5.49 -17.57 -1.09
C SER A 54 4.98 -18.34 0.13
N VAL A 55 3.94 -17.86 0.82
CA VAL A 55 3.29 -18.61 1.89
C VAL A 55 2.79 -19.97 1.38
N TYR A 56 1.99 -19.95 0.30
CA TYR A 56 1.48 -21.18 -0.31
C TYR A 56 2.60 -22.13 -0.72
N ASN A 57 3.62 -21.64 -1.42
CA ASN A 57 4.74 -22.45 -1.90
C ASN A 57 5.55 -23.03 -0.74
N THR A 58 5.84 -22.25 0.29
CA THR A 58 6.59 -22.71 1.47
C THR A 58 5.87 -23.87 2.15
N TYR A 59 4.58 -23.72 2.44
CA TYR A 59 3.79 -24.80 3.03
C TYR A 59 3.63 -26.01 2.10
N SER A 60 3.63 -25.83 0.79
CA SER A 60 3.58 -26.94 -0.15
C SER A 60 4.87 -27.75 -0.21
N LEU A 61 6.02 -27.09 0.03
CA LEU A 61 7.33 -27.74 0.07
C LEU A 61 7.59 -28.49 1.39
N ILE A 62 7.29 -27.86 2.53
CA ILE A 62 7.62 -28.44 3.85
C ILE A 62 6.57 -29.40 4.36
N ALA A 63 5.32 -29.25 3.92
CA ALA A 63 4.18 -30.07 4.29
C ALA A 63 3.45 -30.56 3.03
N PRO A 64 4.06 -31.46 2.25
CA PRO A 64 3.44 -31.98 1.04
C PRO A 64 2.20 -32.79 1.38
N GLY A 65 1.11 -32.59 0.64
CA GLY A 65 -0.17 -33.26 0.85
C GLY A 65 -1.34 -32.29 0.95
N ASP A 66 -2.51 -32.85 1.16
CA ASP A 66 -3.76 -32.09 1.25
C ASP A 66 -3.91 -31.43 2.62
N MET A 67 -4.63 -30.31 2.64
CA MET A 67 -5.00 -29.64 3.88
C MET A 67 -6.36 -30.18 4.35
N TYR A 68 -6.46 -30.57 5.61
CA TYR A 68 -7.69 -31.12 6.19
C TYR A 68 -7.75 -30.84 7.71
N GLU A 69 -8.95 -30.97 8.26
CA GLU A 69 -9.22 -30.89 9.70
C GLU A 69 -9.39 -32.28 10.29
N LYS A 70 -8.74 -32.51 11.44
CA LYS A 70 -8.93 -33.73 12.22
C LYS A 70 -8.81 -33.37 13.71
N ASP A 71 -9.76 -33.81 14.52
CA ASP A 71 -9.79 -33.59 15.97
C ASP A 71 -9.62 -32.11 16.39
N GLY A 72 -10.18 -31.19 15.62
CA GLY A 72 -10.09 -29.74 15.85
C GLY A 72 -8.72 -29.11 15.50
N MET A 73 -7.82 -29.89 14.91
CA MET A 73 -6.54 -29.40 14.41
C MET A 73 -6.49 -29.43 12.88
N ILE A 74 -5.81 -28.45 12.31
CA ILE A 74 -5.61 -28.38 10.86
C ILE A 74 -4.25 -28.99 10.53
N TYR A 75 -4.27 -29.89 9.58
CA TYR A 75 -3.11 -30.57 9.03
C TYR A 75 -2.88 -30.18 7.59
N LYS A 76 -1.62 -30.29 7.14
CA LYS A 76 -1.26 -30.33 5.73
C LYS A 76 -0.33 -31.52 5.53
N GLY A 77 -0.78 -32.53 4.76
CA GLY A 77 -0.12 -33.83 4.78
C GLY A 77 -0.05 -34.39 6.20
N ASP A 78 1.15 -34.74 6.65
CA ASP A 78 1.38 -35.27 8.01
C ASP A 78 1.79 -34.18 9.03
N VAL A 79 1.82 -32.90 8.62
CA VAL A 79 2.26 -31.79 9.46
C VAL A 79 1.06 -31.10 10.10
N VAL A 80 1.09 -30.94 11.43
CA VAL A 80 0.11 -30.13 12.17
C VAL A 80 0.43 -28.66 11.97
N LEU A 81 -0.53 -27.90 11.44
CA LEU A 81 -0.38 -26.45 11.25
C LEU A 81 -0.84 -25.65 12.47
N THR A 82 -1.88 -26.14 13.16
CA THR A 82 -2.49 -25.41 14.28
C THR A 82 -1.47 -25.14 15.38
N GLY A 83 -1.23 -23.85 15.66
CA GLY A 83 -0.35 -23.40 16.74
C GLY A 83 1.12 -23.23 16.36
N ASP A 84 1.56 -23.67 15.19
CA ASP A 84 2.93 -23.44 14.71
C ASP A 84 3.01 -22.16 13.85
N TYR A 85 3.44 -21.09 14.46
CA TYR A 85 3.59 -19.78 13.82
C TYR A 85 4.98 -19.52 13.22
N SER A 86 5.92 -20.47 13.36
CA SER A 86 7.33 -20.28 13.00
C SER A 86 7.51 -19.78 11.56
N ILE A 87 6.78 -20.39 10.63
CA ILE A 87 6.88 -20.05 9.20
C ILE A 87 6.26 -18.70 8.89
N VAL A 88 5.04 -18.42 9.37
CA VAL A 88 4.40 -17.13 9.11
C VAL A 88 5.20 -15.98 9.73
N ASP A 89 5.85 -16.20 10.87
CA ASP A 89 6.71 -15.21 11.52
C ASP A 89 7.98 -14.97 10.71
N SER A 90 8.66 -16.03 10.27
CA SER A 90 9.84 -15.94 9.41
C SER A 90 9.53 -15.22 8.08
N LEU A 91 8.38 -15.52 7.47
CA LEU A 91 7.94 -14.84 6.26
C LEU A 91 7.61 -13.36 6.51
N LYS A 92 7.01 -13.03 7.67
CA LYS A 92 6.80 -11.63 8.07
C LYS A 92 8.12 -10.87 8.19
N GLU A 93 9.12 -11.45 8.83
CA GLU A 93 10.46 -10.85 8.95
C GLU A 93 11.10 -10.64 7.57
N SER A 94 11.02 -11.65 6.69
CA SER A 94 11.61 -11.62 5.36
C SER A 94 10.97 -10.58 4.43
N TYR A 95 9.64 -10.45 4.46
CA TYR A 95 8.91 -9.56 3.55
C TYR A 95 8.54 -8.21 4.17
N GLY A 96 8.62 -8.06 5.50
CA GLY A 96 8.14 -6.86 6.20
C GLY A 96 6.62 -6.65 6.04
N MET A 97 5.85 -7.74 5.95
CA MET A 97 4.42 -7.78 5.70
C MET A 97 3.73 -8.72 6.66
N ASP A 98 2.47 -8.43 7.02
CA ASP A 98 1.69 -9.38 7.80
C ASP A 98 1.24 -10.55 6.94
N ILE A 99 1.41 -11.75 7.46
CA ILE A 99 1.18 -13.03 6.80
C ILE A 99 0.06 -13.79 7.51
N THR A 100 -0.79 -14.44 6.74
CA THR A 100 -1.88 -15.28 7.27
C THR A 100 -2.10 -16.50 6.38
N LEU A 101 -2.35 -17.64 7.02
CA LEU A 101 -2.86 -18.85 6.40
C LEU A 101 -4.27 -19.11 6.90
N PHE A 102 -5.19 -19.40 5.97
CA PHE A 102 -6.58 -19.72 6.24
C PHE A 102 -6.88 -21.19 5.91
N TYR A 103 -7.77 -21.77 6.68
CA TYR A 103 -8.49 -22.98 6.32
C TYR A 103 -9.97 -22.60 6.15
N GLY A 104 -10.54 -22.86 4.97
CA GLY A 104 -11.75 -22.18 4.59
C GLY A 104 -11.60 -20.65 4.71
N ASP A 105 -12.55 -20.02 5.35
CA ASP A 105 -12.56 -18.58 5.65
C ASP A 105 -11.86 -18.22 6.97
N LYS A 106 -11.46 -19.22 7.79
CA LYS A 106 -10.90 -18.97 9.14
C LYS A 106 -9.38 -18.87 9.15
N ARG A 107 -8.87 -17.82 9.82
CA ARG A 107 -7.43 -17.62 10.06
C ARG A 107 -6.92 -18.70 11.03
N ILE A 108 -6.10 -19.62 10.54
CA ILE A 108 -5.47 -20.64 11.37
C ILE A 108 -4.12 -20.20 11.91
N LEU A 109 -3.30 -19.57 11.05
CA LEU A 109 -2.01 -19.01 11.42
C LEU A 109 -1.97 -17.55 10.94
N THR A 110 -1.55 -16.65 11.81
CA THR A 110 -1.47 -15.22 11.44
C THR A 110 -0.44 -14.47 12.28
N THR A 111 0.20 -13.51 11.65
CA THR A 111 1.06 -12.54 12.33
C THR A 111 0.29 -11.27 12.74
N LEU A 112 -0.96 -11.13 12.28
CA LEU A 112 -1.84 -10.05 12.68
C LEU A 112 -2.23 -10.18 14.15
N THR A 113 -2.15 -9.06 14.87
CA THR A 113 -2.52 -8.98 16.28
C THR A 113 -3.62 -7.92 16.49
N ASP A 114 -4.40 -8.13 17.53
CA ASP A 114 -5.32 -7.13 18.05
C ASP A 114 -4.58 -6.01 18.82
N GLU A 115 -5.32 -5.07 19.38
CA GLU A 115 -4.77 -3.95 20.16
C GLU A 115 -4.05 -4.40 21.45
N LYS A 116 -4.35 -5.60 21.93
CA LYS A 116 -3.73 -6.19 23.13
C LYS A 116 -2.51 -7.08 22.77
N GLY A 117 -2.13 -7.14 21.50
CA GLY A 117 -1.02 -7.96 21.02
C GLY A 117 -1.36 -9.45 20.85
N LYS A 118 -2.62 -9.88 21.04
CA LYS A 118 -3.06 -11.26 20.81
C LYS A 118 -3.25 -11.50 19.32
N ARG A 119 -2.76 -12.64 18.82
CA ARG A 119 -2.96 -13.05 17.42
C ARG A 119 -4.45 -13.23 17.10
N MET A 120 -4.83 -12.79 15.93
CA MET A 120 -6.23 -12.81 15.45
C MET A 120 -6.62 -14.17 14.84
N SER A 121 -6.04 -15.26 15.32
CA SER A 121 -6.40 -16.62 14.89
C SER A 121 -7.87 -16.92 15.23
N GLY A 122 -8.52 -17.74 14.42
CA GLY A 122 -9.93 -18.10 14.56
C GLY A 122 -10.94 -17.08 14.01
N THR A 123 -10.49 -15.89 13.61
CA THR A 123 -11.38 -14.90 12.97
C THR A 123 -11.56 -15.21 11.48
N SER A 124 -12.73 -14.85 10.93
CA SER A 124 -13.05 -15.12 9.52
C SER A 124 -12.59 -13.98 8.60
N ALA A 125 -12.39 -14.31 7.32
CA ALA A 125 -12.27 -13.35 6.25
C ALA A 125 -13.61 -12.68 5.94
N ASP A 126 -13.58 -11.57 5.21
CA ASP A 126 -14.79 -10.91 4.71
C ASP A 126 -15.50 -11.80 3.67
N GLY A 127 -16.85 -11.74 3.63
CA GLY A 127 -17.66 -12.55 2.70
C GLY A 127 -17.33 -12.29 1.23
N GLN A 128 -16.93 -11.07 0.86
CA GLN A 128 -16.50 -10.77 -0.50
C GLN A 128 -15.20 -11.50 -0.85
N VAL A 129 -14.27 -11.60 0.10
CA VAL A 129 -13.03 -12.39 -0.08
C VAL A 129 -13.37 -13.86 -0.27
N SER A 130 -14.24 -14.42 0.58
CA SER A 130 -14.66 -15.83 0.48
C SER A 130 -15.28 -16.13 -0.87
N HIS A 131 -16.15 -15.26 -1.36
CA HIS A 131 -16.75 -15.40 -2.69
C HIS A 131 -15.71 -15.45 -3.82
N TRP A 132 -14.77 -14.49 -3.85
CA TRP A 132 -13.78 -14.46 -4.93
C TRP A 132 -12.76 -15.58 -4.84
N VAL A 133 -12.28 -15.89 -3.64
CA VAL A 133 -11.15 -16.79 -3.47
C VAL A 133 -11.58 -18.23 -3.25
N LEU A 134 -12.51 -18.49 -2.32
CA LEU A 134 -12.92 -19.87 -1.99
C LEU A 134 -13.89 -20.44 -3.01
N GLU A 135 -14.90 -19.67 -3.43
CA GLU A 135 -15.92 -20.16 -4.35
C GLU A 135 -15.47 -20.12 -5.81
N ASN A 136 -14.73 -19.06 -6.21
CA ASN A 136 -14.32 -18.88 -7.61
C ASN A 136 -12.86 -19.25 -7.89
N GLY A 137 -12.04 -19.57 -6.88
CA GLY A 137 -10.65 -19.95 -7.03
C GLY A 137 -9.75 -18.85 -7.62
N LYS A 138 -10.10 -17.57 -7.43
CA LYS A 138 -9.38 -16.42 -8.01
C LYS A 138 -8.58 -15.68 -6.97
N ASP A 139 -7.41 -15.19 -7.37
CA ASP A 139 -6.68 -14.22 -6.57
C ASP A 139 -7.55 -12.98 -6.31
N TYR A 140 -7.43 -12.39 -5.13
CA TYR A 140 -8.17 -11.18 -4.76
C TYR A 140 -7.26 -10.15 -4.10
N PHE A 141 -7.23 -8.94 -4.68
CA PHE A 141 -6.55 -7.78 -4.11
C PHE A 141 -7.55 -6.75 -3.63
N SER A 142 -7.31 -6.17 -2.46
CA SER A 142 -8.09 -5.06 -1.94
C SER A 142 -7.20 -4.01 -1.27
N GLU A 143 -7.52 -2.74 -1.55
CA GLU A 143 -6.81 -1.60 -0.98
C GLU A 143 -7.34 -1.17 0.39
N LYS A 144 -8.48 -1.71 0.84
CA LYS A 144 -9.24 -1.20 1.99
C LYS A 144 -9.80 -2.30 2.88
N ILE A 145 -9.02 -3.36 3.12
CA ILE A 145 -9.44 -4.41 4.05
C ILE A 145 -9.39 -3.84 5.47
N LYS A 146 -10.49 -4.02 6.22
CA LYS A 146 -10.52 -3.64 7.64
C LYS A 146 -10.24 -4.85 8.52
N ILE A 147 -9.18 -4.74 9.32
CA ILE A 147 -8.78 -5.78 10.29
C ILE A 147 -8.45 -5.08 11.60
N GLY A 148 -9.12 -5.44 12.69
CA GLY A 148 -8.87 -4.85 14.02
C GLY A 148 -8.94 -3.31 14.02
N GLY A 149 -9.91 -2.72 13.32
CA GLY A 149 -10.08 -1.27 13.22
C GLY A 149 -9.11 -0.54 12.30
N LYS A 150 -8.05 -1.20 11.80
CA LYS A 150 -7.06 -0.63 10.87
C LYS A 150 -7.37 -0.99 9.43
N SER A 151 -6.96 -0.13 8.49
CA SER A 151 -7.09 -0.40 7.05
C SER A 151 -5.79 -0.95 6.48
N TYR A 152 -5.91 -1.98 5.63
CA TYR A 152 -4.78 -2.66 4.99
C TYR A 152 -4.95 -2.73 3.49
N PHE A 153 -3.84 -2.75 2.78
CA PHE A 153 -3.72 -3.39 1.49
C PHE A 153 -3.53 -4.89 1.72
N GLY A 154 -4.22 -5.72 0.99
CA GLY A 154 -4.10 -7.16 1.16
C GLY A 154 -4.30 -7.92 -0.14
N TYR A 155 -3.58 -9.03 -0.26
CA TYR A 155 -3.65 -9.94 -1.39
C TYR A 155 -3.92 -11.36 -0.90
N TYR A 156 -4.93 -11.99 -1.46
CA TYR A 156 -5.33 -13.36 -1.16
C TYR A 156 -5.06 -14.25 -2.37
N VAL A 157 -4.56 -15.45 -2.09
CA VAL A 157 -4.29 -16.50 -3.09
C VAL A 157 -4.98 -17.77 -2.63
N PRO A 158 -5.75 -18.47 -3.48
CA PRO A 158 -6.39 -19.73 -3.12
C PRO A 158 -5.36 -20.83 -2.91
N ILE A 159 -5.66 -21.73 -1.96
CA ILE A 159 -4.90 -22.95 -1.69
C ILE A 159 -5.74 -24.13 -2.16
N TYR A 160 -5.15 -24.96 -3.01
CA TYR A 160 -5.81 -26.11 -3.61
C TYR A 160 -5.32 -27.41 -2.98
N ASN A 161 -6.24 -28.34 -2.79
CA ASN A 161 -5.93 -29.76 -2.59
C ASN A 161 -5.68 -30.46 -3.93
N LYS A 162 -5.22 -31.71 -3.89
CA LYS A 162 -4.90 -32.49 -5.09
C LYS A 162 -6.11 -32.76 -5.98
N ASP A 163 -7.32 -32.79 -5.41
CA ASP A 163 -8.58 -32.94 -6.13
C ASP A 163 -9.05 -31.68 -6.85
N GLY A 164 -8.30 -30.59 -6.73
CA GLY A 164 -8.61 -29.27 -7.30
C GLY A 164 -9.57 -28.43 -6.47
N SER A 165 -10.03 -28.90 -5.31
CA SER A 165 -10.85 -28.11 -4.40
C SER A 165 -10.06 -27.00 -3.73
N VAL A 166 -10.65 -25.81 -3.59
CA VAL A 166 -10.08 -24.71 -2.80
C VAL A 166 -10.40 -24.94 -1.34
N VAL A 167 -9.37 -25.20 -0.52
CA VAL A 167 -9.54 -25.55 0.90
C VAL A 167 -9.18 -24.41 1.86
N GLY A 168 -8.59 -23.34 1.35
CA GLY A 168 -8.18 -22.21 2.15
C GLY A 168 -7.54 -21.12 1.32
N MET A 169 -6.87 -20.19 1.99
CA MET A 169 -6.24 -19.03 1.35
C MET A 169 -4.92 -18.72 2.03
N ALA A 170 -3.93 -18.30 1.24
CA ALA A 170 -2.75 -17.59 1.72
C ALA A 170 -2.98 -16.08 1.56
N PHE A 171 -2.56 -15.30 2.55
CA PHE A 171 -2.79 -13.86 2.59
C PHE A 171 -1.55 -13.13 3.06
N ALA A 172 -1.23 -12.04 2.36
CA ALA A 172 -0.25 -11.06 2.78
C ALA A 172 -0.87 -9.68 2.85
N SER A 173 -0.47 -8.87 3.82
CA SER A 173 -1.01 -7.52 3.99
C SER A 173 0.01 -6.51 4.52
N LYS A 174 -0.25 -5.24 4.22
CA LYS A 174 0.50 -4.10 4.73
C LYS A 174 -0.46 -3.00 5.15
N THR A 175 -0.20 -2.32 6.27
CA THR A 175 -1.09 -1.26 6.72
C THR A 175 -1.17 -0.13 5.70
N ARG A 176 -2.38 0.35 5.40
CA ARG A 176 -2.56 1.49 4.50
C ARG A 176 -1.82 2.72 4.99
N ALA A 177 -1.77 2.93 6.31
CA ALA A 177 -1.08 4.05 6.93
C ALA A 177 0.42 4.07 6.59
N SER A 178 1.11 2.91 6.64
CA SER A 178 2.54 2.84 6.33
C SER A 178 2.83 3.11 4.85
N VAL A 179 2.00 2.58 3.95
CA VAL A 179 2.14 2.81 2.50
C VAL A 179 1.86 4.27 2.15
N MET A 180 0.78 4.85 2.68
CA MET A 180 0.40 6.23 2.39
C MET A 180 1.33 7.25 3.07
N ALA A 181 2.02 6.90 4.14
CA ALA A 181 3.05 7.76 4.75
C ALA A 181 4.18 8.07 3.76
N PHE A 182 4.63 7.09 2.99
CA PHE A 182 5.61 7.29 1.93
C PHE A 182 5.12 8.29 0.87
N VAL A 183 3.89 8.11 0.38
CA VAL A 183 3.27 9.02 -0.60
C VAL A 183 3.16 10.43 -0.02
N ARG A 184 2.65 10.57 1.20
CA ARG A 184 2.50 11.85 1.88
C ARG A 184 3.83 12.61 1.99
N ASN A 185 4.89 11.94 2.42
CA ASN A 185 6.20 12.57 2.58
C ASN A 185 6.75 13.06 1.22
N ASN A 186 6.59 12.29 0.15
CA ASN A 186 6.98 12.71 -1.19
C ASN A 186 6.19 13.93 -1.67
N VAL A 187 4.87 13.97 -1.39
CA VAL A 187 4.02 15.13 -1.73
C VAL A 187 4.48 16.38 -0.97
N ILE A 188 4.74 16.27 0.34
CA ILE A 188 5.24 17.38 1.15
C ILE A 188 6.56 17.92 0.59
N ASN A 189 7.51 17.03 0.26
CA ASN A 189 8.79 17.43 -0.33
C ASN A 189 8.61 18.14 -1.68
N SER A 190 7.73 17.62 -2.55
CA SER A 190 7.43 18.22 -3.84
C SER A 190 6.83 19.63 -3.69
N VAL A 191 5.91 19.82 -2.76
CA VAL A 191 5.33 21.14 -2.45
C VAL A 191 6.41 22.10 -1.92
N ALA A 192 7.27 21.63 -1.02
CA ALA A 192 8.38 22.45 -0.48
C ALA A 192 9.32 22.92 -1.61
N ILE A 193 9.68 22.03 -2.54
CA ILE A 193 10.49 22.37 -3.71
C ILE A 193 9.79 23.43 -4.57
N CYS A 194 8.49 23.26 -4.87
CA CYS A 194 7.72 24.24 -5.62
C CYS A 194 7.72 25.62 -4.95
N VAL A 195 7.57 25.69 -3.64
CA VAL A 195 7.62 26.93 -2.87
C VAL A 195 9.00 27.58 -3.00
N LEU A 196 10.09 26.82 -2.84
CA LEU A 196 11.45 27.34 -2.96
C LEU A 196 11.72 27.88 -4.38
N VAL A 197 11.32 27.16 -5.41
CA VAL A 197 11.45 27.62 -6.82
C VAL A 197 10.66 28.91 -7.05
N THR A 198 9.46 29.01 -6.48
CA THR A 198 8.64 30.21 -6.59
C THR A 198 9.29 31.43 -5.92
N ILE A 199 9.86 31.25 -4.72
CA ILE A 199 10.60 32.28 -4.00
C ILE A 199 11.82 32.73 -4.82
N ALA A 200 12.61 31.80 -5.37
CA ALA A 200 13.76 32.10 -6.20
C ALA A 200 13.36 32.89 -7.46
N ALA A 201 12.29 32.49 -8.14
CA ALA A 201 11.75 33.21 -9.30
C ALA A 201 11.33 34.64 -8.93
N LEU A 202 10.68 34.83 -7.78
CA LEU A 202 10.32 36.15 -7.25
C LEU A 202 11.54 37.03 -7.03
N LEU A 203 12.57 36.53 -6.38
CA LEU A 203 13.81 37.26 -6.13
C LEU A 203 14.51 37.66 -7.44
N CYS A 204 14.57 36.75 -8.42
CA CYS A 204 15.10 37.05 -9.75
C CYS A 204 14.29 38.14 -10.48
N CYS A 205 12.96 38.08 -10.42
CA CYS A 205 12.11 39.11 -11.03
C CYS A 205 12.30 40.49 -10.36
N ILE A 206 12.43 40.54 -9.02
CA ILE A 206 12.69 41.77 -8.30
C ILE A 206 14.05 42.35 -8.70
N ALA A 207 15.11 41.53 -8.72
CA ALA A 207 16.44 41.96 -9.13
C ALA A 207 16.51 42.49 -10.59
N ALA A 208 15.84 41.77 -11.51
CA ALA A 208 15.75 42.20 -12.91
C ALA A 208 14.96 43.49 -13.05
N SER A 209 13.88 43.69 -12.28
CA SER A 209 13.09 44.93 -12.33
C SER A 209 13.82 46.13 -11.77
N GLN A 210 14.76 45.95 -10.84
CA GLN A 210 15.62 47.04 -10.33
C GLN A 210 16.62 47.54 -11.39
N LYS A 211 17.25 46.58 -12.12
CA LYS A 211 18.20 46.95 -13.21
C LYS A 211 17.53 47.60 -14.43
N LEU A 212 16.25 47.39 -14.69
CA LEU A 212 15.51 48.03 -15.79
C LEU A 212 15.05 49.45 -15.46
N VAL A 213 15.19 49.88 -14.21
CA VAL A 213 14.69 51.17 -13.70
C VAL A 213 15.84 52.17 -13.44
N GLU A 214 17.09 51.67 -13.42
CA GLU A 214 18.31 52.47 -13.50
C GLU A 214 18.57 52.88 -14.96
#